data_56b4859e58732b5457028ac0cb2cfe52
#
_entry.id   56b4859e58732b5457028ac0cb2cfe52
#
_cell.length_a   1.000
_cell.length_b   1.000
_cell.length_c   1.000
_cell.angle_alpha   90.00
_cell.angle_beta   90.00
_cell.angle_gamma   90.00
#
_symmetry.space_group_name_H-M   'P 1'
#
loop_
_entity.id
_entity.type
_entity.pdbx_description
1 polymer ?
#
loop_
_entity_poly.entity_id
_entity_poly.type
_entity_poly.pdbx_seq_one_letter_code
_entity_poly.pdbx_strand_id
1 'polypeptide(L)'
;MKKAVFTGAAVALVTPFHKDGSINYGKLEELIDYQIENSTDAIVVCATTGESPTLSYEEHEQIVHRCVEYAAGRVPVIAGTGSNDTKNALKLSNDAERAGADGLLMVTPYYNKTSQAGLIEHFNFIADRVSTPIILYNVPSRTGLNIKPETYYELSKHKNIVAAKEANGDISALAQTVKLCGDELTIYSGNDDEITAFMSLGAKGVISVLSNIAPMAVHDMVKTYLDGDTAASTELQLKYLDLCSSLFSDVNPIPVKEAMNMMGMDVGSCRLPLTQIQPQAKEKLKKSLSALGMI
;
A
#
# COMPACT_ATOMS: atom_id res chain seq x y z
N MET A 1 -15.44 -2.05 18.50
CA MET A 1 -14.68 -2.59 17.33
C MET A 1 -15.04 -1.79 16.10
N LYS A 2 -14.07 -1.13 15.47
CA LYS A 2 -14.26 -0.42 14.22
C LYS A 2 -14.26 -1.42 13.05
N LYS A 3 -15.03 -1.12 12.00
CA LYS A 3 -15.05 -1.99 10.79
C LYS A 3 -13.77 -1.78 10.02
N ALA A 4 -13.06 -2.86 9.69
CA ALA A 4 -11.94 -2.84 8.77
C ALA A 4 -12.41 -2.39 7.36
N VAL A 5 -11.57 -1.66 6.63
CA VAL A 5 -11.87 -1.26 5.24
C VAL A 5 -11.89 -2.50 4.35
N PHE A 6 -10.95 -3.42 4.56
CA PHE A 6 -10.91 -4.73 3.91
C PHE A 6 -10.27 -5.77 4.84
N THR A 7 -10.32 -7.04 4.46
CA THR A 7 -9.55 -8.14 5.05
C THR A 7 -8.97 -8.93 3.89
N GLY A 8 -7.68 -9.27 3.95
CA GLY A 8 -7.01 -9.96 2.84
C GLY A 8 -5.81 -9.20 2.29
N ALA A 9 -5.56 -9.31 1.00
CA ALA A 9 -4.45 -8.69 0.29
C ALA A 9 -4.92 -7.51 -0.57
N ALA A 10 -4.46 -6.30 -0.24
CA ALA A 10 -4.62 -5.14 -1.10
C ALA A 10 -3.36 -4.93 -1.95
N VAL A 11 -3.52 -4.57 -3.22
CA VAL A 11 -2.40 -4.15 -4.06
C VAL A 11 -2.10 -2.66 -3.85
N ALA A 12 -0.83 -2.30 -3.63
CA ALA A 12 -0.36 -0.93 -3.85
C ALA A 12 -0.09 -0.77 -5.35
N LEU A 13 -1.11 -0.39 -6.11
CA LEU A 13 -1.09 -0.44 -7.58
C LEU A 13 -0.10 0.58 -8.16
N VAL A 14 0.67 0.17 -9.16
CA VAL A 14 1.52 1.08 -9.94
C VAL A 14 0.65 2.00 -10.80
N THR A 15 1.13 3.21 -11.08
CA THR A 15 0.55 4.07 -12.10
C THR A 15 1.24 3.80 -13.44
N PRO A 16 0.53 3.26 -14.45
CA PRO A 16 1.12 3.03 -15.75
C PRO A 16 1.25 4.32 -16.55
N PHE A 17 2.37 4.49 -17.24
CA PHE A 17 2.66 5.66 -18.06
C PHE A 17 2.93 5.30 -19.52
N HIS A 18 2.58 6.19 -20.42
CA HIS A 18 3.06 6.18 -21.81
C HIS A 18 4.55 6.57 -21.89
N LYS A 19 5.17 6.41 -23.05
CA LYS A 19 6.59 6.77 -23.27
C LYS A 19 6.87 8.25 -23.08
N ASP A 20 5.87 9.11 -23.30
CA ASP A 20 5.95 10.56 -23.09
C ASP A 20 5.75 10.97 -21.62
N GLY A 21 5.49 10.01 -20.72
CA GLY A 21 5.23 10.24 -19.31
C GLY A 21 3.79 10.59 -18.96
N SER A 22 2.87 10.66 -19.91
CA SER A 22 1.44 10.80 -19.63
C SER A 22 0.86 9.51 -19.06
N ILE A 23 -0.25 9.60 -18.29
CA ILE A 23 -0.89 8.46 -17.66
C ILE A 23 -1.59 7.59 -18.72
N ASN A 24 -1.34 6.29 -18.68
CA ASN A 24 -2.02 5.31 -19.53
C ASN A 24 -3.27 4.78 -18.83
N TYR A 25 -4.39 5.50 -18.95
CA TYR A 25 -5.65 5.11 -18.32
C TYR A 25 -6.21 3.77 -18.82
N GLY A 26 -6.02 3.44 -20.11
CA GLY A 26 -6.44 2.14 -20.63
C GLY A 26 -5.69 0.99 -19.96
N LYS A 27 -4.36 1.14 -19.77
CA LYS A 27 -3.56 0.16 -19.05
C LYS A 27 -3.93 0.12 -17.56
N LEU A 28 -4.30 1.24 -16.95
CA LEU A 28 -4.75 1.27 -15.56
C LEU A 28 -6.01 0.41 -15.37
N GLU A 29 -6.97 0.49 -16.30
CA GLU A 29 -8.18 -0.33 -16.30
C GLU A 29 -7.85 -1.82 -16.46
N GLU A 30 -6.97 -2.18 -17.41
CA GLU A 30 -6.49 -3.56 -17.56
C GLU A 30 -5.84 -4.10 -16.27
N LEU A 31 -5.07 -3.27 -15.56
CA LEU A 31 -4.45 -3.66 -14.29
C LEU A 31 -5.49 -3.84 -13.19
N ILE A 32 -6.54 -3.03 -13.14
CA ILE A 32 -7.65 -3.20 -12.19
C ILE A 32 -8.35 -4.54 -12.43
N ASP A 33 -8.67 -4.85 -13.69
CA ASP A 33 -9.29 -6.14 -14.03
C ASP A 33 -8.37 -7.31 -13.68
N TYR A 34 -7.08 -7.22 -14.04
CA TYR A 34 -6.09 -8.24 -13.67
C TYR A 34 -6.05 -8.50 -12.16
N GLN A 35 -6.09 -7.46 -11.34
CA GLN A 35 -6.10 -7.60 -9.89
C GLN A 35 -7.38 -8.28 -9.39
N ILE A 36 -8.53 -7.85 -9.88
CA ILE A 36 -9.83 -8.40 -9.46
C ILE A 36 -9.98 -9.87 -9.89
N GLU A 37 -9.61 -10.20 -11.11
CA GLU A 37 -9.65 -11.57 -11.65
C GLU A 37 -8.69 -12.52 -10.92
N ASN A 38 -7.63 -11.98 -10.30
CA ASN A 38 -6.66 -12.73 -9.51
C ASN A 38 -6.81 -12.53 -7.99
N SER A 39 -8.04 -12.31 -7.52
CA SER A 39 -8.45 -12.38 -6.12
C SER A 39 -7.86 -11.29 -5.20
N THR A 40 -7.48 -10.14 -5.74
CA THR A 40 -7.12 -9.00 -4.89
C THR A 40 -8.33 -8.54 -4.07
N ASP A 41 -8.14 -8.33 -2.76
CA ASP A 41 -9.23 -7.97 -1.84
C ASP A 41 -9.49 -6.46 -1.74
N ALA A 42 -8.54 -5.62 -2.15
CA ALA A 42 -8.69 -4.17 -2.28
C ALA A 42 -7.61 -3.57 -3.20
N ILE A 43 -7.86 -2.40 -3.76
CA ILE A 43 -6.91 -1.69 -4.62
C ILE A 43 -6.52 -0.36 -3.97
N VAL A 44 -5.21 -0.14 -3.77
CA VAL A 44 -4.67 1.13 -3.27
C VAL A 44 -4.03 1.88 -4.41
N VAL A 45 -4.53 3.08 -4.73
CA VAL A 45 -4.02 3.93 -5.81
C VAL A 45 -3.37 5.20 -5.27
N CYS A 46 -2.54 5.84 -6.06
CA CYS A 46 -1.87 7.09 -5.70
C CYS A 46 -1.10 7.02 -4.37
N ALA A 47 -0.58 5.84 -4.00
CA ALA A 47 0.35 5.68 -2.88
C ALA A 47 1.82 5.76 -3.38
N THR A 48 2.78 5.34 -2.55
CA THR A 48 4.22 5.36 -2.89
C THR A 48 4.50 4.59 -4.19
N THR A 49 3.97 3.38 -4.31
CA THR A 49 4.14 2.51 -5.49
C THR A 49 3.44 3.07 -6.73
N GLY A 50 2.36 3.83 -6.53
CA GLY A 50 1.66 4.58 -7.58
C GLY A 50 2.30 5.93 -7.93
N GLU A 51 3.51 6.21 -7.46
CA GLU A 51 4.30 7.42 -7.76
C GLU A 51 3.58 8.74 -7.42
N SER A 52 2.79 8.75 -6.34
CA SER A 52 2.03 9.93 -5.90
C SER A 52 2.82 11.26 -5.89
N PRO A 53 4.11 11.30 -5.47
CA PRO A 53 4.85 12.57 -5.43
C PRO A 53 5.11 13.22 -6.80
N THR A 54 4.97 12.48 -7.89
CA THR A 54 5.20 12.96 -9.26
C THR A 54 3.91 13.14 -10.07
N LEU A 55 2.77 12.95 -9.42
CA LEU A 55 1.45 13.25 -9.99
C LEU A 55 1.07 14.71 -9.69
N SER A 56 0.52 15.41 -10.67
CA SER A 56 -0.15 16.70 -10.40
C SER A 56 -1.44 16.45 -9.59
N TYR A 57 -2.01 17.51 -9.03
CA TYR A 57 -3.30 17.39 -8.33
C TYR A 57 -4.40 16.84 -9.24
N GLU A 58 -4.44 17.32 -10.46
CA GLU A 58 -5.40 16.94 -11.48
C GLU A 58 -5.23 15.47 -11.88
N GLU A 59 -3.98 15.01 -12.05
CA GLU A 59 -3.68 13.60 -12.34
C GLU A 59 -4.08 12.71 -11.17
N HIS A 60 -3.77 13.12 -9.93
CA HIS A 60 -4.13 12.38 -8.73
C HIS A 60 -5.66 12.22 -8.62
N GLU A 61 -6.41 13.33 -8.76
CA GLU A 61 -7.88 13.34 -8.73
C GLU A 61 -8.46 12.44 -9.83
N GLN A 62 -7.95 12.56 -11.06
CA GLN A 62 -8.42 11.74 -12.19
C GLN A 62 -8.15 10.24 -12.00
N ILE A 63 -6.96 9.86 -11.49
CA ILE A 63 -6.66 8.44 -11.21
C ILE A 63 -7.63 7.88 -10.17
N VAL A 64 -7.81 8.59 -9.05
CA VAL A 64 -8.73 8.11 -7.98
C VAL A 64 -10.13 7.97 -8.52
N HIS A 65 -10.66 9.00 -9.20
CA HIS A 65 -12.00 8.98 -9.79
C HIS A 65 -12.16 7.82 -10.78
N ARG A 66 -11.19 7.67 -11.70
CA ARG A 66 -11.22 6.61 -12.72
C ARG A 66 -11.18 5.22 -12.08
N CYS A 67 -10.34 5.01 -11.06
CA CYS A 67 -10.26 3.72 -10.37
C CYS A 67 -11.55 3.37 -9.63
N VAL A 68 -12.17 4.33 -8.93
CA VAL A 68 -13.45 4.12 -8.23
C VAL A 68 -14.55 3.80 -9.24
N GLU A 69 -14.68 4.61 -10.30
CA GLU A 69 -15.67 4.40 -11.35
C GLU A 69 -15.51 3.04 -12.04
N TYR A 70 -14.27 2.69 -12.42
CA TYR A 70 -14.00 1.46 -13.15
C TYR A 70 -14.09 0.20 -12.26
N ALA A 71 -13.61 0.26 -11.02
CA ALA A 71 -13.78 -0.84 -10.08
C ALA A 71 -15.26 -1.12 -9.79
N ALA A 72 -16.13 -0.10 -9.86
CA ALA A 72 -17.59 -0.20 -9.78
C ALA A 72 -18.08 -1.02 -8.56
N GLY A 73 -17.38 -0.89 -7.41
CA GLY A 73 -17.71 -1.63 -6.19
C GLY A 73 -17.36 -3.12 -6.21
N ARG A 74 -16.66 -3.62 -7.24
CA ARG A 74 -16.20 -5.03 -7.28
C ARG A 74 -15.21 -5.34 -6.16
N VAL A 75 -14.36 -4.37 -5.81
CA VAL A 75 -13.45 -4.39 -4.66
C VAL A 75 -13.34 -2.98 -4.08
N PRO A 76 -13.00 -2.81 -2.79
CA PRO A 76 -12.73 -1.50 -2.22
C PRO A 76 -11.56 -0.78 -2.90
N VAL A 77 -11.72 0.52 -3.15
CA VAL A 77 -10.67 1.41 -3.68
C VAL A 77 -10.21 2.36 -2.57
N ILE A 78 -8.92 2.33 -2.28
CA ILE A 78 -8.27 3.13 -1.24
C ILE A 78 -7.35 4.15 -1.92
N ALA A 79 -7.54 5.44 -1.62
CA ALA A 79 -6.72 6.50 -2.18
C ALA A 79 -5.55 6.87 -1.25
N GLY A 80 -4.34 6.96 -1.79
CA GLY A 80 -3.19 7.54 -1.09
C GLY A 80 -3.32 9.06 -1.02
N THR A 81 -3.59 9.63 0.16
CA THR A 81 -3.86 11.07 0.34
C THR A 81 -2.93 11.75 1.34
N GLY A 82 -1.95 11.01 1.90
CA GLY A 82 -0.98 11.58 2.83
C GLY A 82 -0.05 12.60 2.17
N SER A 83 0.28 13.66 2.90
CA SER A 83 1.22 14.72 2.49
C SER A 83 1.98 15.23 3.70
N ASN A 84 3.12 15.85 3.46
CA ASN A 84 3.88 16.57 4.48
C ASN A 84 3.35 17.99 4.76
N ASP A 85 2.27 18.39 4.09
CA ASP A 85 1.47 19.57 4.39
C ASP A 85 0.03 19.13 4.73
N THR A 86 -0.43 19.48 5.93
CA THR A 86 -1.76 19.11 6.43
C THR A 86 -2.89 19.61 5.54
N LYS A 87 -2.77 20.81 4.95
CA LYS A 87 -3.78 21.36 4.05
C LYS A 87 -3.84 20.59 2.72
N ASN A 88 -2.69 20.20 2.19
CA ASN A 88 -2.63 19.36 0.99
C ASN A 88 -3.20 17.97 1.26
N ALA A 89 -2.84 17.34 2.38
CA ALA A 89 -3.41 16.05 2.77
C ALA A 89 -4.94 16.13 2.91
N LEU A 90 -5.48 17.19 3.52
CA LEU A 90 -6.91 17.40 3.63
C LEU A 90 -7.57 17.62 2.24
N LYS A 91 -6.93 18.40 1.36
CA LYS A 91 -7.44 18.60 -0.01
C LYS A 91 -7.55 17.28 -0.75
N LEU A 92 -6.46 16.52 -0.81
CA LEU A 92 -6.44 15.20 -1.47
C LEU A 92 -7.48 14.25 -0.87
N SER A 93 -7.66 14.28 0.45
CA SER A 93 -8.64 13.46 1.16
C SER A 93 -10.08 13.82 0.80
N ASN A 94 -10.40 15.12 0.73
CA ASN A 94 -11.72 15.59 0.30
C ASN A 94 -11.99 15.24 -1.17
N ASP A 95 -10.99 15.33 -2.05
CA ASP A 95 -11.12 14.97 -3.46
C ASP A 95 -11.38 13.47 -3.62
N ALA A 96 -10.65 12.62 -2.88
CA ALA A 96 -10.87 11.17 -2.85
C ALA A 96 -12.23 10.78 -2.27
N GLU A 97 -12.69 11.46 -1.20
CA GLU A 97 -14.03 11.26 -0.63
C GLU A 97 -15.13 11.60 -1.65
N ARG A 98 -15.00 12.73 -2.38
CA ARG A 98 -15.95 13.10 -3.45
C ARG A 98 -15.95 12.11 -4.61
N ALA A 99 -14.82 11.51 -4.91
CA ALA A 99 -14.71 10.45 -5.92
C ALA A 99 -15.37 9.12 -5.46
N GLY A 100 -15.67 8.96 -4.17
CA GLY A 100 -16.27 7.76 -3.61
C GLY A 100 -15.27 6.69 -3.19
N ALA A 101 -14.03 7.06 -2.85
CA ALA A 101 -13.05 6.12 -2.31
C ALA A 101 -13.53 5.50 -0.98
N ASP A 102 -13.29 4.20 -0.80
CA ASP A 102 -13.71 3.44 0.39
C ASP A 102 -12.78 3.64 1.60
N GLY A 103 -11.58 4.17 1.37
CA GLY A 103 -10.59 4.45 2.41
C GLY A 103 -9.52 5.45 1.96
N LEU A 104 -8.86 6.07 2.94
CA LEU A 104 -7.79 7.03 2.73
C LEU A 104 -6.50 6.49 3.35
N LEU A 105 -5.47 6.20 2.55
CA LEU A 105 -4.15 5.80 3.04
C LEU A 105 -3.29 7.03 3.23
N MET A 106 -2.91 7.33 4.47
CA MET A 106 -2.24 8.56 4.84
C MET A 106 -0.86 8.31 5.41
N VAL A 107 0.20 8.53 4.61
CA VAL A 107 1.58 8.46 5.06
C VAL A 107 1.89 9.59 6.05
N THR A 108 2.77 9.32 7.02
CA THR A 108 3.26 10.36 7.95
C THR A 108 3.95 11.51 7.19
N PRO A 109 3.91 12.76 7.72
CA PRO A 109 4.65 13.86 7.13
C PRO A 109 6.14 13.53 6.97
N TYR A 110 6.61 13.57 5.75
CA TYR A 110 7.98 13.28 5.33
C TYR A 110 8.76 14.58 5.15
N TYR A 111 10.10 14.52 5.19
CA TYR A 111 11.02 15.63 5.01
C TYR A 111 10.99 16.66 6.15
N ASN A 112 9.95 17.51 6.26
CA ASN A 112 9.79 18.47 7.36
C ASN A 112 9.49 17.80 8.70
N LYS A 113 8.98 16.52 8.69
CA LYS A 113 8.68 15.70 9.87
C LYS A 113 7.72 16.39 10.85
N THR A 114 7.61 15.85 12.05
CA THR A 114 6.94 16.47 13.20
C THR A 114 7.23 15.65 14.48
N SER A 115 6.72 16.12 15.63
CA SER A 115 6.73 15.34 16.88
C SER A 115 5.56 14.35 16.94
N GLN A 116 5.53 13.45 17.93
CA GLN A 116 4.40 12.55 18.16
C GLN A 116 3.10 13.32 18.44
N ALA A 117 3.19 14.42 19.22
CA ALA A 117 2.03 15.30 19.44
C ALA A 117 1.55 15.94 18.12
N GLY A 118 2.47 16.40 17.29
CA GLY A 118 2.13 16.96 15.98
C GLY A 118 1.53 15.92 15.01
N LEU A 119 1.91 14.63 15.10
CA LEU A 119 1.23 13.54 14.37
C LEU A 119 -0.24 13.42 14.81
N ILE A 120 -0.49 13.46 16.12
CA ILE A 120 -1.84 13.39 16.66
C ILE A 120 -2.69 14.57 16.18
N GLU A 121 -2.15 15.78 16.23
CA GLU A 121 -2.84 16.97 15.74
C GLU A 121 -3.10 16.90 14.22
N HIS A 122 -2.07 16.50 13.43
CA HIS A 122 -2.16 16.40 11.97
C HIS A 122 -3.26 15.43 11.53
N PHE A 123 -3.24 14.20 12.05
CA PHE A 123 -4.20 13.17 11.63
C PHE A 123 -5.61 13.46 12.16
N ASN A 124 -5.75 13.92 13.42
CA ASN A 124 -7.07 14.28 13.97
C ASN A 124 -7.68 15.48 13.22
N PHE A 125 -6.86 16.50 12.87
CA PHE A 125 -7.33 17.64 12.09
C PHE A 125 -7.98 17.21 10.77
N ILE A 126 -7.42 16.22 10.09
CA ILE A 126 -7.96 15.70 8.84
C ILE A 126 -9.15 14.79 9.12
N ALA A 127 -9.04 13.88 10.09
CA ALA A 127 -10.09 12.94 10.47
C ALA A 127 -11.39 13.61 10.91
N ASP A 128 -11.31 14.79 11.52
CA ASP A 128 -12.47 15.62 11.89
C ASP A 128 -13.22 16.21 10.69
N ARG A 129 -12.59 16.22 9.48
CA ARG A 129 -13.05 16.94 8.30
C ARG A 129 -13.40 16.05 7.11
N VAL A 130 -13.22 14.75 7.25
CA VAL A 130 -13.62 13.74 6.27
C VAL A 130 -14.46 12.67 6.94
N SER A 131 -15.31 11.98 6.18
CA SER A 131 -16.11 10.85 6.66
C SER A 131 -15.55 9.50 6.21
N THR A 132 -14.77 9.49 5.14
CA THR A 132 -14.10 8.28 4.62
C THR A 132 -13.07 7.74 5.62
N PRO A 133 -13.06 6.43 5.92
CA PRO A 133 -12.15 5.83 6.89
C PRO A 133 -10.67 6.05 6.55
N ILE A 134 -9.87 6.37 7.57
CA ILE A 134 -8.43 6.62 7.46
C ILE A 134 -7.63 5.38 7.87
N ILE A 135 -6.66 5.03 7.03
CA ILE A 135 -5.59 4.06 7.27
C ILE A 135 -4.29 4.86 7.44
N LEU A 136 -3.73 4.89 8.63
CA LEU A 136 -2.42 5.50 8.88
C LEU A 136 -1.34 4.71 8.15
N TYR A 137 -0.32 5.37 7.59
CA TYR A 137 0.81 4.68 6.97
C TYR A 137 2.13 5.10 7.60
N ASN A 138 2.79 4.14 8.24
CA ASN A 138 4.08 4.29 8.90
C ASN A 138 5.18 3.60 8.09
N VAL A 139 6.12 4.38 7.56
CA VAL A 139 7.26 3.89 6.77
C VAL A 139 8.51 4.74 7.05
N PRO A 140 9.10 4.60 8.24
CA PRO A 140 10.18 5.47 8.69
C PRO A 140 11.43 5.44 7.81
N SER A 141 11.69 4.36 7.09
CA SER A 141 12.78 4.27 6.11
C SER A 141 12.66 5.29 4.96
N ARG A 142 11.45 5.77 4.67
CA ARG A 142 11.19 6.80 3.65
C ARG A 142 10.92 8.17 4.25
N THR A 143 10.18 8.23 5.34
CA THR A 143 9.73 9.51 5.92
C THR A 143 10.72 10.08 6.95
N GLY A 144 11.56 9.23 7.54
CA GLY A 144 12.41 9.59 8.68
C GLY A 144 11.61 9.89 9.96
N LEU A 145 10.35 9.48 10.02
CA LEU A 145 9.45 9.67 11.15
C LEU A 145 8.69 8.37 11.43
N ASN A 146 8.79 7.87 12.66
CA ASN A 146 8.12 6.65 13.12
C ASN A 146 6.96 6.99 14.06
N ILE A 147 5.80 6.37 13.85
CA ILE A 147 4.68 6.44 14.79
C ILE A 147 4.96 5.48 15.95
N LYS A 148 4.91 5.98 17.17
CA LYS A 148 5.11 5.14 18.36
C LYS A 148 3.81 4.43 18.77
N PRO A 149 3.89 3.28 19.47
CA PRO A 149 2.69 2.56 19.93
C PRO A 149 1.69 3.42 20.70
N GLU A 150 2.18 4.32 21.57
CA GLU A 150 1.34 5.22 22.35
C GLU A 150 0.63 6.26 21.46
N THR A 151 1.27 6.67 20.37
CA THR A 151 0.68 7.59 19.39
C THR A 151 -0.41 6.90 18.59
N TYR A 152 -0.22 5.64 18.19
CA TYR A 152 -1.28 4.83 17.59
C TYR A 152 -2.47 4.68 18.53
N TYR A 153 -2.22 4.43 19.83
CA TYR A 153 -3.28 4.34 20.84
C TYR A 153 -4.08 5.64 20.91
N GLU A 154 -3.43 6.81 20.96
CA GLU A 154 -4.16 8.09 20.97
C GLU A 154 -4.96 8.31 19.69
N LEU A 155 -4.39 8.03 18.52
CA LEU A 155 -5.04 8.17 17.21
C LEU A 155 -6.21 7.17 17.06
N SER A 156 -6.08 5.96 17.62
CA SER A 156 -7.13 4.95 17.54
C SER A 156 -8.40 5.32 18.27
N LYS A 157 -8.39 6.33 19.16
CA LYS A 157 -9.59 6.86 19.82
C LYS A 157 -10.50 7.63 18.87
N HIS A 158 -9.96 8.17 17.77
CA HIS A 158 -10.75 8.88 16.77
C HIS A 158 -11.57 7.88 15.94
N LYS A 159 -12.88 8.09 15.86
CA LYS A 159 -13.82 7.15 15.20
C LYS A 159 -13.49 6.85 13.74
N ASN A 160 -12.90 7.82 13.04
CA ASN A 160 -12.61 7.73 11.61
C ASN A 160 -11.20 7.23 11.28
N ILE A 161 -10.31 7.09 12.27
CA ILE A 161 -9.01 6.44 12.14
C ILE A 161 -9.20 4.97 12.49
N VAL A 162 -9.25 4.09 11.48
CA VAL A 162 -9.71 2.71 11.65
C VAL A 162 -8.60 1.68 11.50
N ALA A 163 -7.50 2.02 10.84
CA ALA A 163 -6.44 1.08 10.57
C ALA A 163 -5.05 1.72 10.47
N ALA A 164 -4.02 0.88 10.47
CA ALA A 164 -2.65 1.24 10.16
C ALA A 164 -2.02 0.25 9.19
N LYS A 165 -1.35 0.76 8.13
CA LYS A 165 -0.35 0.06 7.35
C LYS A 165 1.00 0.29 8.01
N GLU A 166 1.56 -0.75 8.61
CA GLU A 166 2.83 -0.70 9.32
C GLU A 166 3.96 -1.28 8.48
N ALA A 167 5.02 -0.50 8.26
CA ALA A 167 6.19 -0.88 7.48
C ALA A 167 7.51 -0.43 8.14
N ASN A 168 7.58 -0.47 9.49
CA ASN A 168 8.78 -0.11 10.22
C ASN A 168 9.76 -1.27 10.45
N GLY A 169 9.31 -2.53 10.20
CA GLY A 169 10.13 -3.73 10.41
C GLY A 169 10.38 -4.09 11.87
N ASP A 170 9.63 -3.53 12.83
CA ASP A 170 9.77 -3.78 14.27
C ASP A 170 8.57 -4.55 14.81
N ILE A 171 8.70 -5.89 14.83
CA ILE A 171 7.66 -6.80 15.36
C ILE A 171 7.38 -6.55 16.85
N SER A 172 8.37 -6.11 17.63
CA SER A 172 8.17 -5.79 19.04
C SER A 172 7.30 -4.53 19.23
N ALA A 173 7.55 -3.49 18.43
CA ALA A 173 6.70 -2.31 18.40
C ALA A 173 5.28 -2.63 17.90
N LEU A 174 5.16 -3.51 16.89
CA LEU A 174 3.86 -4.00 16.43
C LEU A 174 3.08 -4.70 17.55
N ALA A 175 3.71 -5.63 18.30
CA ALA A 175 3.07 -6.31 19.42
C ALA A 175 2.58 -5.33 20.49
N GLN A 176 3.36 -4.28 20.79
CA GLN A 176 2.95 -3.22 21.71
C GLN A 176 1.75 -2.43 21.18
N THR A 177 1.77 -2.09 19.88
CA THR A 177 0.66 -1.38 19.22
C THR A 177 -0.63 -2.20 19.30
N VAL A 178 -0.57 -3.49 18.94
CA VAL A 178 -1.73 -4.39 19.01
C VAL A 178 -2.24 -4.51 20.47
N LYS A 179 -1.34 -4.65 21.44
CA LYS A 179 -1.72 -4.71 22.87
C LYS A 179 -2.44 -3.44 23.33
N LEU A 180 -1.99 -2.26 22.90
CA LEU A 180 -2.55 -0.97 23.34
C LEU A 180 -3.86 -0.64 22.62
N CYS A 181 -3.93 -0.87 21.31
CA CYS A 181 -5.06 -0.47 20.48
C CYS A 181 -6.19 -1.51 20.46
N GLY A 182 -5.86 -2.81 20.66
CA GLY A 182 -6.86 -3.88 20.58
C GLY A 182 -7.65 -3.81 19.27
N ASP A 183 -8.96 -3.96 19.38
CA ASP A 183 -9.90 -3.95 18.23
C ASP A 183 -10.21 -2.55 17.69
N GLU A 184 -9.62 -1.50 18.25
CA GLU A 184 -9.88 -0.12 17.81
C GLU A 184 -8.99 0.30 16.63
N LEU A 185 -7.96 -0.51 16.28
CA LEU A 185 -7.07 -0.24 15.16
C LEU A 185 -6.75 -1.54 14.40
N THR A 186 -7.31 -1.69 13.20
CA THR A 186 -6.93 -2.80 12.30
C THR A 186 -5.49 -2.62 11.81
N ILE A 187 -4.70 -3.68 11.84
CA ILE A 187 -3.32 -3.65 11.33
C ILE A 187 -3.24 -4.37 9.98
N TYR A 188 -2.53 -3.75 9.04
CA TYR A 188 -2.07 -4.34 7.78
C TYR A 188 -0.55 -4.31 7.71
N SER A 189 0.07 -5.39 7.26
CA SER A 189 1.48 -5.35 6.91
C SER A 189 1.71 -4.39 5.73
N GLY A 190 2.78 -3.62 5.81
CA GLY A 190 3.27 -2.80 4.70
C GLY A 190 4.45 -3.44 3.97
N ASN A 191 4.94 -4.59 4.48
CA ASN A 191 6.10 -5.33 3.98
C ASN A 191 5.67 -6.74 3.56
N ASP A 192 5.96 -7.12 2.32
CA ASP A 192 5.57 -8.41 1.75
C ASP A 192 6.32 -9.60 2.36
N ASP A 193 7.50 -9.38 2.91
CA ASP A 193 8.33 -10.38 3.58
C ASP A 193 7.96 -10.63 5.05
N GLU A 194 7.01 -9.88 5.60
CA GLU A 194 6.58 -9.96 7.00
C GLU A 194 5.09 -10.37 7.17
N ILE A 195 4.39 -10.79 6.10
CA ILE A 195 2.93 -11.01 6.12
C ILE A 195 2.55 -11.99 7.23
N THR A 196 3.13 -13.19 7.26
CA THR A 196 2.79 -14.23 8.24
C THR A 196 3.13 -13.84 9.68
N ALA A 197 4.22 -13.08 9.89
CA ALA A 197 4.59 -12.56 11.20
C ALA A 197 3.54 -11.55 11.70
N PHE A 198 3.06 -10.66 10.83
CA PHE A 198 1.98 -9.72 11.16
C PHE A 198 0.67 -10.45 11.46
N MET A 199 0.32 -11.44 10.65
CA MET A 199 -0.89 -12.25 10.84
C MET A 199 -0.86 -12.96 12.19
N SER A 200 0.32 -13.43 12.67
CA SER A 200 0.47 -14.08 13.98
C SER A 200 0.15 -13.15 15.16
N LEU A 201 0.22 -11.83 14.97
CA LEU A 201 -0.13 -10.81 15.94
C LEU A 201 -1.55 -10.23 15.71
N GLY A 202 -2.34 -10.84 14.81
CA GLY A 202 -3.75 -10.47 14.61
C GLY A 202 -3.99 -9.44 13.51
N ALA A 203 -2.99 -9.15 12.66
CA ALA A 203 -3.21 -8.35 11.47
C ALA A 203 -4.31 -8.95 10.58
N LYS A 204 -5.00 -8.11 9.80
CA LYS A 204 -6.10 -8.53 8.93
C LYS A 204 -5.70 -8.66 7.46
N GLY A 205 -4.41 -8.46 7.16
CA GLY A 205 -3.90 -8.59 5.81
C GLY A 205 -2.67 -7.74 5.53
N VAL A 206 -2.48 -7.40 4.26
CA VAL A 206 -1.31 -6.69 3.73
C VAL A 206 -1.73 -5.64 2.70
N ILE A 207 -0.96 -4.55 2.60
CA ILE A 207 -0.99 -3.64 1.45
C ILE A 207 0.35 -3.81 0.71
N SER A 208 0.32 -4.58 -0.34
CA SER A 208 1.41 -5.32 -0.98
C SER A 208 1.97 -4.62 -2.22
N VAL A 209 3.27 -4.71 -2.44
CA VAL A 209 3.94 -4.43 -3.71
C VAL A 209 3.97 -5.68 -4.59
N LEU A 210 4.24 -6.86 -4.01
CA LEU A 210 4.27 -8.14 -4.70
C LEU A 210 2.96 -8.45 -5.42
N SER A 211 1.82 -8.01 -4.89
CA SER A 211 0.49 -8.19 -5.53
C SER A 211 0.39 -7.59 -6.93
N ASN A 212 1.25 -6.63 -7.33
CA ASN A 212 1.25 -6.14 -8.72
C ASN A 212 1.57 -7.24 -9.74
N ILE A 213 2.35 -8.27 -9.36
CA ILE A 213 2.82 -9.34 -10.24
C ILE A 213 2.39 -10.75 -9.80
N ALA A 214 1.97 -10.92 -8.55
CA ALA A 214 1.54 -12.19 -7.99
C ALA A 214 0.32 -12.04 -7.05
N PRO A 215 -0.80 -11.43 -7.50
CA PRO A 215 -1.93 -11.10 -6.64
C PRO A 215 -2.51 -12.31 -5.94
N MET A 216 -2.79 -13.39 -6.66
CA MET A 216 -3.36 -14.62 -6.09
C MET A 216 -2.45 -15.24 -5.02
N ALA A 217 -1.12 -15.23 -5.22
CA ALA A 217 -0.20 -15.79 -4.22
C ALA A 217 -0.23 -14.98 -2.92
N VAL A 218 -0.33 -13.66 -2.99
CA VAL A 218 -0.44 -12.81 -1.79
C VAL A 218 -1.81 -12.94 -1.13
N HIS A 219 -2.88 -13.04 -1.92
CA HIS A 219 -4.21 -13.37 -1.41
C HIS A 219 -4.18 -14.69 -0.65
N ASP A 220 -3.62 -15.75 -1.26
CA ASP A 220 -3.55 -17.08 -0.66
C ASP A 220 -2.71 -17.10 0.62
N MET A 221 -1.60 -16.33 0.70
CA MET A 221 -0.82 -16.19 1.95
C MET A 221 -1.69 -15.71 3.11
N VAL A 222 -2.51 -14.69 2.88
CA VAL A 222 -3.40 -14.14 3.91
C VAL A 222 -4.59 -15.07 4.16
N LYS A 223 -5.23 -15.54 3.09
CA LYS A 223 -6.44 -16.38 3.16
C LYS A 223 -6.19 -17.69 3.90
N THR A 224 -5.13 -18.44 3.55
CA THR A 224 -4.80 -19.69 4.21
C THR A 224 -4.49 -19.49 5.70
N TYR A 225 -3.81 -18.38 6.04
CA TYR A 225 -3.58 -18.04 7.45
C TYR A 225 -4.90 -17.82 8.20
N LEU A 226 -5.82 -17.03 7.63
CA LEU A 226 -7.13 -16.73 8.23
C LEU A 226 -8.02 -17.95 8.34
N ASP A 227 -7.88 -18.90 7.42
CA ASP A 227 -8.60 -20.20 7.45
C ASP A 227 -8.00 -21.20 8.45
N GLY A 228 -6.88 -20.84 9.10
CA GLY A 228 -6.21 -21.65 10.12
C GLY A 228 -5.07 -22.53 9.60
N ASP A 229 -4.80 -22.55 8.29
CA ASP A 229 -3.64 -23.25 7.71
C ASP A 229 -2.41 -22.35 7.68
N THR A 230 -1.85 -22.11 8.86
CA THR A 230 -0.65 -21.29 9.04
C THR A 230 0.60 -21.90 8.41
N ALA A 231 0.63 -23.21 8.24
CA ALA A 231 1.74 -23.91 7.59
C ALA A 231 1.79 -23.59 6.09
N ALA A 232 0.67 -23.70 5.37
CA ALA A 232 0.57 -23.34 3.96
C ALA A 232 0.87 -21.86 3.73
N SER A 233 0.37 -20.97 4.61
CA SER A 233 0.70 -19.55 4.56
C SER A 233 2.21 -19.30 4.68
N THR A 234 2.86 -19.97 5.62
CA THR A 234 4.31 -19.86 5.83
C THR A 234 5.10 -20.39 4.63
N GLU A 235 4.68 -21.50 4.04
CA GLU A 235 5.30 -22.06 2.85
C GLU A 235 5.25 -21.08 1.68
N LEU A 236 4.09 -20.46 1.44
CA LEU A 236 3.94 -19.41 0.42
C LEU A 236 4.84 -18.19 0.72
N GLN A 237 4.87 -17.72 1.96
CA GLN A 237 5.75 -16.61 2.38
C GLN A 237 7.21 -16.91 2.04
N LEU A 238 7.71 -18.09 2.40
CA LEU A 238 9.10 -18.50 2.14
C LEU A 238 9.38 -18.71 0.66
N LYS A 239 8.42 -19.24 -0.11
CA LYS A 239 8.52 -19.41 -1.56
C LYS A 239 8.77 -18.09 -2.30
N TYR A 240 8.10 -17.01 -1.87
CA TYR A 240 8.20 -15.70 -2.52
C TYR A 240 9.23 -14.76 -1.90
N LEU A 241 9.93 -15.17 -0.83
CA LEU A 241 10.83 -14.31 -0.06
C LEU A 241 11.95 -13.67 -0.90
N ASP A 242 12.59 -14.44 -1.79
CA ASP A 242 13.63 -13.93 -2.68
C ASP A 242 13.09 -12.90 -3.66
N LEU A 243 11.87 -13.08 -4.16
CA LEU A 243 11.22 -12.12 -5.04
C LEU A 243 10.85 -10.84 -4.28
N CYS A 244 10.30 -10.94 -3.05
CA CYS A 244 10.08 -9.78 -2.17
C CYS A 244 11.36 -8.97 -2.01
N SER A 245 12.50 -9.63 -1.66
CA SER A 245 13.80 -8.97 -1.56
C SER A 245 14.27 -8.33 -2.88
N SER A 246 13.95 -8.95 -4.03
CA SER A 246 14.31 -8.43 -5.35
C SER A 246 13.51 -7.21 -5.76
N LEU A 247 12.24 -7.12 -5.36
CA LEU A 247 11.36 -5.97 -5.59
C LEU A 247 11.78 -4.72 -4.81
N PHE A 248 12.68 -4.87 -3.82
CA PHE A 248 13.26 -3.77 -3.04
C PHE A 248 14.78 -3.67 -3.21
N SER A 249 15.36 -4.32 -4.25
CA SER A 249 16.80 -4.23 -4.57
C SER A 249 17.20 -2.89 -5.19
N ASP A 250 16.24 -2.10 -5.61
CA ASP A 250 16.34 -0.69 -5.98
C ASP A 250 15.14 0.05 -5.40
N VAL A 251 15.05 1.36 -5.60
CA VAL A 251 13.95 2.18 -5.05
C VAL A 251 12.60 1.76 -5.64
N ASN A 252 11.69 1.26 -4.78
CA ASN A 252 10.31 0.97 -5.20
C ASN A 252 9.61 2.27 -5.66
N PRO A 253 8.94 2.31 -6.84
CA PRO A 253 8.45 1.19 -7.65
C PRO A 253 9.31 0.77 -8.85
N ILE A 254 10.58 1.18 -8.94
CA ILE A 254 11.43 0.85 -10.09
C ILE A 254 11.46 -0.68 -10.35
N PRO A 255 11.78 -1.56 -9.36
CA PRO A 255 11.84 -2.99 -9.63
C PRO A 255 10.49 -3.62 -9.98
N VAL A 256 9.40 -3.20 -9.34
CA VAL A 256 8.08 -3.80 -9.62
C VAL A 256 7.59 -3.44 -11.03
N LYS A 257 7.78 -2.20 -11.49
CA LYS A 257 7.44 -1.82 -12.87
C LYS A 257 8.32 -2.56 -13.89
N GLU A 258 9.61 -2.72 -13.60
CA GLU A 258 10.50 -3.54 -14.44
C GLU A 258 10.05 -5.01 -14.50
N ALA A 259 9.64 -5.60 -13.35
CA ALA A 259 9.10 -6.96 -13.31
C ALA A 259 7.86 -7.09 -14.19
N MET A 260 6.90 -6.17 -14.03
CA MET A 260 5.67 -6.14 -14.84
C MET A 260 5.98 -6.03 -16.34
N ASN A 261 6.96 -5.20 -16.73
CA ASN A 261 7.38 -5.07 -18.13
C ASN A 261 8.07 -6.34 -18.63
N MET A 262 8.91 -7.02 -17.80
CA MET A 262 9.49 -8.33 -18.15
C MET A 262 8.41 -9.41 -18.35
N MET A 263 7.31 -9.33 -17.63
CA MET A 263 6.13 -10.21 -17.77
C MET A 263 5.21 -9.83 -18.93
N GLY A 264 5.54 -8.78 -19.71
CA GLY A 264 4.75 -8.33 -20.86
C GLY A 264 3.52 -7.47 -20.53
N MET A 265 3.46 -6.90 -19.33
CA MET A 265 2.31 -6.08 -18.92
C MET A 265 2.36 -4.63 -19.44
N ASP A 266 3.52 -4.17 -19.95
CA ASP A 266 3.71 -2.86 -20.60
C ASP A 266 3.22 -1.64 -19.79
N VAL A 267 3.65 -1.56 -18.54
CA VAL A 267 3.24 -0.47 -17.62
C VAL A 267 4.07 0.82 -17.77
N GLY A 268 5.05 0.82 -18.67
CA GLY A 268 5.95 1.95 -18.89
C GLY A 268 7.03 2.10 -17.82
N SER A 269 7.76 3.23 -17.89
CA SER A 269 8.82 3.56 -16.94
C SER A 269 8.30 4.44 -15.81
N CYS A 270 9.11 4.58 -14.74
CA CYS A 270 8.83 5.59 -13.72
C CYS A 270 9.10 7.00 -14.25
N ARG A 271 8.47 8.00 -13.62
CA ARG A 271 8.81 9.42 -13.81
C ARG A 271 10.04 9.80 -12.99
N LEU A 272 10.83 10.76 -13.47
CA LEU A 272 11.89 11.37 -12.67
C LEU A 272 11.32 11.93 -11.33
N PRO A 273 12.05 11.82 -10.22
CA PRO A 273 13.49 11.49 -10.11
C PRO A 273 13.82 10.00 -10.16
N LEU A 274 12.84 9.12 -10.29
CA LEU A 274 13.07 7.69 -10.43
C LEU A 274 13.56 7.39 -11.86
N THR A 275 14.60 6.57 -11.95
CA THR A 275 15.26 6.24 -13.22
C THR A 275 15.04 4.78 -13.60
N GLN A 276 15.74 4.30 -14.62
CA GLN A 276 15.76 2.89 -14.94
C GLN A 276 16.45 2.09 -13.82
N ILE A 277 16.02 0.84 -13.65
CA ILE A 277 16.58 -0.07 -12.66
C ILE A 277 18.10 -0.26 -12.87
N GLN A 278 18.84 -0.32 -11.78
CA GLN A 278 20.28 -0.59 -11.84
C GLN A 278 20.55 -2.01 -12.38
N PRO A 279 21.62 -2.20 -13.20
CA PRO A 279 21.89 -3.49 -13.86
C PRO A 279 21.95 -4.68 -12.90
N GLN A 280 22.59 -4.51 -11.74
CA GLN A 280 22.69 -5.58 -10.73
C GLN A 280 21.31 -5.93 -10.11
N ALA A 281 20.48 -4.93 -9.83
CA ALA A 281 19.12 -5.13 -9.34
C ALA A 281 18.25 -5.82 -10.40
N LYS A 282 18.40 -5.45 -11.67
CA LYS A 282 17.70 -6.07 -12.80
C LYS A 282 18.03 -7.55 -12.94
N GLU A 283 19.31 -7.93 -12.84
CA GLU A 283 19.72 -9.35 -12.89
C GLU A 283 19.19 -10.15 -11.70
N LYS A 284 19.22 -9.57 -10.47
CA LYS A 284 18.64 -10.20 -9.29
C LYS A 284 17.13 -10.43 -9.48
N LEU A 285 16.41 -9.43 -9.96
CA LEU A 285 14.98 -9.50 -10.21
C LEU A 285 14.63 -10.57 -11.26
N LYS A 286 15.34 -10.57 -12.40
CA LYS A 286 15.17 -11.56 -13.46
C LYS A 286 15.37 -12.99 -12.94
N LYS A 287 16.42 -13.22 -12.14
CA LYS A 287 16.70 -14.54 -11.54
C LYS A 287 15.53 -14.99 -10.63
N SER A 288 15.00 -14.10 -9.79
CA SER A 288 13.89 -14.44 -8.88
C SER A 288 12.59 -14.72 -9.64
N LEU A 289 12.29 -13.94 -10.70
CA LEU A 289 11.12 -14.18 -11.56
C LEU A 289 11.24 -15.53 -12.30
N SER A 290 12.40 -15.82 -12.90
CA SER A 290 12.64 -17.09 -13.59
C SER A 290 12.57 -18.30 -12.64
N ALA A 291 13.06 -18.18 -11.41
CA ALA A 291 12.99 -19.26 -10.41
C ALA A 291 11.55 -19.64 -10.03
N LEU A 292 10.61 -18.69 -10.15
CA LEU A 292 9.18 -18.90 -9.92
C LEU A 292 8.40 -19.21 -11.21
N GLY A 293 9.07 -19.27 -12.37
CA GLY A 293 8.41 -19.53 -13.66
C GLY A 293 7.50 -18.39 -14.14
N MET A 294 7.78 -17.15 -13.70
CA MET A 294 6.97 -15.97 -14.07
C MET A 294 7.45 -15.32 -15.39
N ILE A 295 8.67 -15.64 -15.83
CA ILE A 295 9.26 -15.26 -17.11
C ILE A 295 10.10 -16.41 -17.69
#